data_189447cb4a0a4ebdf2a36795ea99398b
#
_entry.id   189447cb4a0a4ebdf2a36795ea99398b
#
_cell.length_a   1.000
_cell.length_b   1.000
_cell.length_c   1.000
_cell.angle_alpha   90.00
_cell.angle_beta   90.00
_cell.angle_gamma   90.00
#
_symmetry.space_group_name_H-M   'P 1'
#
loop_
_entity.id
_entity.type
_entity.pdbx_description
1 polymer ?
#
loop_
_entity_poly.entity_id
_entity_poly.type
_entity_poly.pdbx_seq_one_letter_code
_entity_poly.pdbx_strand_id
1 'polypeptide(L)'
;MAIKLRKPIKIDPIDLDEKVAVGIRLSFNKKKIFDLDYTTKDHARSKLINVLLTSPGERLNQPLFGAGLKNRLFQQQTEITVDVLRAVVKPQVEQYIPEIEIKNITLKQGGIQGHILFVTVNYSLVNNSEEDSISLSFTNNDSTAAQNGY
;
A
#
# COMPACT_ATOMS: atom_id res chain seq x y z
N MET A 1 -19.72 -17.15 28.76
CA MET A 1 -18.54 -17.12 27.91
C MET A 1 -19.02 -17.18 26.43
N ALA A 2 -19.05 -16.04 25.73
CA ALA A 2 -19.60 -16.00 24.36
C ALA A 2 -18.51 -16.46 23.37
N ILE A 3 -18.75 -17.57 22.71
CA ILE A 3 -17.88 -18.08 21.63
C ILE A 3 -18.08 -17.14 20.43
N LYS A 4 -17.06 -16.31 20.17
CA LYS A 4 -17.02 -15.45 18.99
C LYS A 4 -16.77 -16.33 17.77
N LEU A 5 -17.85 -16.73 17.09
CA LEU A 5 -17.75 -17.46 15.83
C LEU A 5 -16.95 -16.61 14.83
N ARG A 6 -15.77 -17.09 14.45
CA ARG A 6 -15.00 -16.50 13.36
C ARG A 6 -15.84 -16.62 12.09
N LYS A 7 -16.06 -15.51 11.38
CA LYS A 7 -16.67 -15.53 10.06
C LYS A 7 -15.85 -16.48 9.17
N PRO A 8 -16.50 -17.33 8.36
CA PRO A 8 -15.77 -18.19 7.45
C PRO A 8 -14.94 -17.33 6.49
N ILE A 9 -13.66 -17.69 6.34
CA ILE A 9 -12.74 -17.05 5.40
C ILE A 9 -13.28 -17.36 4.00
N LYS A 10 -13.70 -16.33 3.30
CA LYS A 10 -14.19 -16.45 1.93
C LYS A 10 -12.98 -16.39 1.00
N ILE A 11 -12.50 -17.57 0.58
CA ILE A 11 -11.41 -17.68 -0.39
C ILE A 11 -11.96 -17.28 -1.76
N ASP A 12 -11.25 -16.39 -2.46
CA ASP A 12 -11.64 -16.03 -3.82
C ASP A 12 -11.43 -17.25 -4.74
N PRO A 13 -12.39 -17.59 -5.64
CA PRO A 13 -12.24 -18.74 -6.53
C PRO A 13 -10.97 -18.71 -7.39
N ILE A 14 -10.44 -17.55 -7.71
CA ILE A 14 -9.20 -17.37 -8.48
C ILE A 14 -7.98 -17.86 -7.69
N ASP A 15 -8.00 -17.73 -6.36
CA ASP A 15 -6.90 -18.16 -5.48
C ASP A 15 -6.81 -19.69 -5.34
N LEU A 16 -7.76 -20.44 -5.89
CA LEU A 16 -7.75 -21.91 -5.89
C LEU A 16 -6.85 -22.51 -6.98
N ASP A 17 -6.46 -21.74 -7.99
CA ASP A 17 -5.58 -22.19 -9.07
C ASP A 17 -4.20 -21.50 -8.97
N GLU A 18 -3.25 -22.19 -8.34
CA GLU A 18 -1.88 -21.71 -8.16
C GLU A 18 -1.11 -21.45 -9.47
N LYS A 19 -1.64 -21.86 -10.61
CA LYS A 19 -1.00 -21.68 -11.93
C LYS A 19 -1.45 -20.42 -12.64
N VAL A 20 -2.53 -19.81 -12.20
CA VAL A 20 -3.08 -18.60 -12.81
C VAL A 20 -2.56 -17.37 -12.08
N ALA A 21 -1.77 -16.55 -12.76
CA ALA A 21 -1.31 -15.28 -12.23
C ALA A 21 -2.45 -14.26 -12.23
N VAL A 22 -2.71 -13.63 -11.09
CA VAL A 22 -3.75 -12.60 -10.90
C VAL A 22 -3.23 -11.23 -11.30
N GLY A 23 -1.92 -11.00 -11.16
CA GLY A 23 -1.31 -9.70 -11.47
C GLY A 23 0.21 -9.71 -11.48
N ILE A 24 0.76 -8.52 -11.61
CA ILE A 24 2.21 -8.29 -11.59
C ILE A 24 2.59 -7.67 -10.25
N ARG A 25 3.57 -8.28 -9.58
CA ARG A 25 4.11 -7.80 -8.32
C ARG A 25 5.01 -6.58 -8.55
N LEU A 26 4.77 -5.52 -7.80
CA LEU A 26 5.58 -4.30 -7.85
C LEU A 26 6.88 -4.37 -7.02
N SER A 27 7.18 -5.49 -6.41
CA SER A 27 8.45 -5.71 -5.73
C SER A 27 9.51 -6.16 -6.74
N PHE A 28 10.37 -5.24 -7.16
CA PHE A 28 11.48 -5.57 -8.05
C PHE A 28 12.60 -6.25 -7.25
N ASN A 29 12.66 -7.57 -7.32
CA ASN A 29 13.78 -8.31 -6.77
C ASN A 29 14.93 -8.30 -7.77
N LYS A 30 16.18 -8.09 -7.31
CA LYS A 30 17.39 -8.02 -8.14
C LYS A 30 17.61 -9.25 -9.05
N LYS A 31 16.87 -10.34 -8.80
CA LYS A 31 16.98 -11.62 -9.56
C LYS A 31 15.93 -11.80 -10.66
N LYS A 32 14.81 -11.06 -10.60
CA LYS A 32 13.72 -11.16 -11.60
C LYS A 32 13.23 -9.76 -11.95
N ILE A 33 13.12 -9.48 -13.24
CA ILE A 33 12.65 -8.19 -13.76
C ILE A 33 11.13 -8.04 -13.51
N PHE A 34 10.39 -9.14 -13.60
CA PHE A 34 8.96 -9.21 -13.30
C PHE A 34 8.68 -10.40 -12.39
N ASP A 35 7.91 -10.18 -11.36
CA ASP A 35 7.35 -11.23 -10.52
C ASP A 35 5.82 -11.19 -10.64
N LEU A 36 5.16 -12.32 -10.42
CA LEU A 36 3.71 -12.44 -10.59
C LEU A 36 3.04 -12.62 -9.23
N ASP A 37 1.88 -12.01 -9.09
CA ASP A 37 1.00 -12.24 -7.95
C ASP A 37 0.05 -13.39 -8.30
N TYR A 38 0.02 -14.41 -7.45
CA TYR A 38 -0.85 -15.60 -7.61
C TYR A 38 -2.03 -15.59 -6.65
N THR A 39 -2.05 -14.66 -5.70
CA THR A 39 -3.15 -14.52 -4.76
C THR A 39 -3.80 -13.13 -4.88
N THR A 40 -5.10 -13.07 -4.65
CA THR A 40 -5.84 -11.81 -4.59
C THR A 40 -5.29 -10.87 -3.54
N LYS A 41 -4.79 -11.41 -2.42
CA LYS A 41 -4.16 -10.64 -1.35
C LYS A 41 -2.88 -9.95 -1.81
N ASP A 42 -1.98 -10.69 -2.47
CA ASP A 42 -0.71 -10.13 -2.98
C ASP A 42 -0.99 -9.08 -4.06
N HIS A 43 -1.97 -9.34 -4.93
CA HIS A 43 -2.36 -8.39 -5.96
C HIS A 43 -2.96 -7.11 -5.38
N ALA A 44 -3.83 -7.21 -4.38
CA ALA A 44 -4.38 -6.06 -3.66
C ALA A 44 -3.27 -5.23 -2.99
N ARG A 45 -2.28 -5.91 -2.39
CA ARG A 45 -1.08 -5.27 -1.83
C ARG A 45 -0.28 -4.52 -2.90
N SER A 46 -0.05 -5.13 -4.06
CA SER A 46 0.67 -4.50 -5.19
C SER A 46 -0.08 -3.28 -5.72
N LYS A 47 -1.42 -3.36 -5.85
CA LYS A 47 -2.27 -2.21 -6.20
C LYS A 47 -2.14 -1.08 -5.17
N LEU A 48 -2.18 -1.41 -3.88
CA LEU A 48 -2.08 -0.41 -2.81
C LEU A 48 -0.73 0.33 -2.87
N ILE A 49 0.39 -0.39 -3.01
CA ILE A 49 1.71 0.22 -3.20
C ILE A 49 1.71 1.16 -4.41
N ASN A 50 1.11 0.74 -5.52
CA ASN A 50 1.03 1.55 -6.73
C ASN A 50 0.24 2.85 -6.50
N VAL A 51 -0.91 2.80 -5.83
CA VAL A 51 -1.68 4.01 -5.47
C VAL A 51 -0.88 4.93 -4.55
N LEU A 52 -0.19 4.39 -3.56
CA LEU A 52 0.57 5.18 -2.59
C LEU A 52 1.77 5.90 -3.23
N LEU A 53 2.48 5.24 -4.16
CA LEU A 53 3.70 5.75 -4.76
C LEU A 53 3.44 6.64 -5.99
N THR A 54 2.39 6.39 -6.76
CA THR A 54 2.08 7.19 -7.96
C THR A 54 1.62 8.58 -7.56
N SER A 55 2.19 9.60 -8.19
CA SER A 55 1.77 11.00 -7.99
C SER A 55 0.62 11.35 -8.95
N PRO A 56 -0.36 12.15 -8.52
CA PRO A 56 -1.35 12.70 -9.43
C PRO A 56 -0.67 13.41 -10.60
N GLY A 57 -1.15 13.15 -11.81
CA GLY A 57 -0.58 13.68 -13.06
C GLY A 57 0.46 12.79 -13.74
N GLU A 58 0.98 11.74 -13.09
CA GLU A 58 1.95 10.83 -13.72
C GLU A 58 1.31 9.92 -14.79
N ARG A 59 0.01 9.62 -14.65
CA ARG A 59 -0.71 8.78 -15.61
C ARG A 59 -1.52 9.61 -16.60
N LEU A 60 -1.19 9.55 -17.87
CA LEU A 60 -1.87 10.30 -18.92
C LEU A 60 -3.38 9.96 -19.02
N ASN A 61 -3.75 8.69 -18.90
CA ASN A 61 -5.15 8.26 -19.00
C ASN A 61 -5.94 8.40 -17.70
N GLN A 62 -5.25 8.56 -16.56
CA GLN A 62 -5.84 8.68 -15.23
C GLN A 62 -5.09 9.73 -14.41
N PRO A 63 -5.22 11.03 -14.74
CA PRO A 63 -4.42 12.08 -14.12
C PRO A 63 -4.73 12.28 -12.62
N LEU A 64 -5.89 11.84 -12.15
CA LEU A 64 -6.28 11.92 -10.74
C LEU A 64 -5.85 10.69 -9.91
N PHE A 65 -5.25 9.69 -10.55
CA PHE A 65 -4.80 8.47 -9.88
C PHE A 65 -3.57 8.72 -9.00
N GLY A 66 -3.60 8.21 -7.78
CA GLY A 66 -2.47 8.14 -6.89
C GLY A 66 -2.49 9.13 -5.75
N ALA A 67 -1.88 8.75 -4.63
CA ALA A 67 -1.77 9.56 -3.43
C ALA A 67 -0.53 10.46 -3.40
N GLY A 68 0.51 10.13 -4.19
CA GLY A 68 1.75 10.90 -4.31
C GLY A 68 2.47 11.07 -2.98
N LEU A 69 2.57 10.03 -2.16
CA LEU A 69 3.14 10.13 -0.81
C LEU A 69 4.53 10.75 -0.81
N LYS A 70 5.41 10.35 -1.75
CA LYS A 70 6.78 10.88 -1.83
C LYS A 70 6.78 12.40 -1.92
N ASN A 71 6.01 12.96 -2.86
CA ASN A 71 5.99 14.40 -3.07
C ASN A 71 5.41 15.15 -1.87
N ARG A 72 4.42 14.58 -1.19
CA ARG A 72 3.78 15.20 -0.04
C ARG A 72 4.66 15.18 1.20
N LEU A 73 5.38 14.08 1.43
CA LEU A 73 6.25 13.91 2.60
C LEU A 73 7.44 14.88 2.62
N PHE A 74 7.85 15.40 1.46
CA PHE A 74 8.99 16.30 1.33
C PHE A 74 8.62 17.74 0.93
N GLN A 75 7.34 18.11 0.99
CA GLN A 75 6.92 19.51 0.82
C GLN A 75 7.33 20.33 2.03
N GLN A 76 8.18 21.33 1.81
CA GLN A 76 8.82 22.13 2.86
C GLN A 76 7.90 23.05 3.67
N GLN A 77 6.64 23.21 3.30
CA GLN A 77 5.77 24.26 3.87
C GLN A 77 4.63 23.76 4.77
N THR A 78 4.51 22.46 4.99
CA THR A 78 3.37 21.95 5.75
C THR A 78 3.84 20.88 6.73
N GLU A 79 3.49 21.04 8.01
CA GLU A 79 3.60 19.93 8.96
C GLU A 79 2.75 18.78 8.48
N ILE A 80 3.42 17.68 8.07
CA ILE A 80 2.74 16.50 7.59
C ILE A 80 2.25 15.73 8.80
N THR A 81 0.97 15.86 9.05
CA THR A 81 0.27 15.08 10.07
C THR A 81 -0.31 13.80 9.45
N VAL A 82 -0.48 12.79 10.28
CA VAL A 82 -1.15 11.53 9.90
C VAL A 82 -2.54 11.81 9.31
N ASP A 83 -3.23 12.84 9.79
CA ASP A 83 -4.56 13.21 9.31
C ASP A 83 -4.55 13.73 7.88
N VAL A 84 -3.53 14.50 7.50
CA VAL A 84 -3.34 14.94 6.10
C VAL A 84 -3.08 13.74 5.19
N LEU A 85 -2.24 12.80 5.61
CA LEU A 85 -1.98 11.58 4.85
C LEU A 85 -3.27 10.74 4.70
N ARG A 86 -4.03 10.60 5.78
CA ARG A 86 -5.29 9.85 5.77
C ARG A 86 -6.31 10.49 4.84
N ALA A 87 -6.45 11.81 4.86
CA ALA A 87 -7.38 12.55 4.01
C ALA A 87 -7.08 12.39 2.51
N VAL A 88 -5.82 12.13 2.15
CA VAL A 88 -5.41 11.92 0.76
C VAL A 88 -5.47 10.44 0.37
N VAL A 89 -4.95 9.56 1.21
CA VAL A 89 -4.83 8.12 0.89
C VAL A 89 -6.20 7.44 0.85
N LYS A 90 -7.05 7.71 1.84
CA LYS A 90 -8.33 7.03 1.98
C LYS A 90 -9.23 7.17 0.75
N PRO A 91 -9.52 8.37 0.22
CA PRO A 91 -10.35 8.53 -0.98
C PRO A 91 -9.76 7.84 -2.21
N GLN A 92 -8.44 7.87 -2.38
CA GLN A 92 -7.77 7.24 -3.50
C GLN A 92 -7.91 5.71 -3.44
N VAL A 93 -7.75 5.12 -2.25
CA VAL A 93 -7.91 3.68 -2.08
C VAL A 93 -9.37 3.28 -2.29
N GLU A 94 -10.32 3.98 -1.70
CA GLU A 94 -11.76 3.69 -1.87
C GLU A 94 -12.20 3.78 -3.34
N GLN A 95 -11.64 4.71 -4.10
CA GLN A 95 -11.99 4.90 -5.51
C GLN A 95 -11.38 3.83 -6.42
N TYR A 96 -10.11 3.47 -6.21
CA TYR A 96 -9.36 2.63 -7.15
C TYR A 96 -9.17 1.19 -6.69
N ILE A 97 -9.34 0.91 -5.39
CA ILE A 97 -9.17 -0.42 -4.79
C ILE A 97 -10.29 -0.69 -3.78
N PRO A 98 -11.54 -0.84 -4.22
CA PRO A 98 -12.69 -1.02 -3.31
C PRO A 98 -12.63 -2.31 -2.48
N GLU A 99 -11.77 -3.24 -2.84
CA GLU A 99 -11.50 -4.47 -2.08
C GLU A 99 -10.67 -4.24 -0.80
N ILE A 100 -10.07 -3.05 -0.62
CA ILE A 100 -9.23 -2.70 0.54
C ILE A 100 -9.92 -1.64 1.40
N GLU A 101 -9.91 -1.86 2.71
CA GLU A 101 -10.31 -0.87 3.70
C GLU A 101 -9.10 -0.43 4.53
N ILE A 102 -8.78 0.86 4.50
CA ILE A 102 -7.70 1.44 5.34
C ILE A 102 -8.17 1.54 6.79
N LYS A 103 -7.45 0.87 7.68
CA LYS A 103 -7.72 0.88 9.13
C LYS A 103 -6.97 2.00 9.84
N ASN A 104 -5.66 2.06 9.63
CA ASN A 104 -4.81 3.06 10.26
C ASN A 104 -3.60 3.41 9.40
N ILE A 105 -3.10 4.64 9.57
CA ILE A 105 -1.85 5.11 8.99
C ILE A 105 -0.99 5.63 10.11
N THR A 106 0.26 5.21 10.16
CA THR A 106 1.26 5.70 11.12
C THR A 106 2.45 6.28 10.39
N LEU A 107 2.96 7.39 10.92
CA LEU A 107 4.15 8.07 10.42
C LEU A 107 5.20 8.05 11.54
N LYS A 108 6.39 7.57 11.24
CA LYS A 108 7.54 7.58 12.16
C LYS A 108 8.73 8.20 11.46
N GLN A 109 9.45 9.05 12.18
CA GLN A 109 10.73 9.57 11.75
C GLN A 109 11.84 8.67 12.29
N GLY A 110 12.88 8.42 11.49
CA GLY A 110 14.01 7.61 11.87
C GLY A 110 15.27 8.02 11.10
N GLY A 111 16.36 7.29 11.39
CA GLY A 111 17.68 7.59 10.83
C GLY A 111 18.45 8.65 11.60
N ILE A 112 19.71 8.84 11.24
CA ILE A 112 20.57 9.90 11.80
C ILE A 112 20.00 11.24 11.35
N GLN A 113 19.63 12.11 12.28
CA GLN A 113 19.01 13.43 12.04
C GLN A 113 17.59 13.42 11.48
N GLY A 114 16.84 12.29 11.56
CA GLY A 114 15.44 12.26 11.14
C GLY A 114 15.20 12.30 9.63
N HIS A 115 16.20 12.01 8.82
CA HIS A 115 16.09 12.07 7.35
C HIS A 115 15.31 10.93 6.70
N ILE A 116 14.89 9.92 7.47
CA ILE A 116 14.10 8.80 6.98
C ILE A 116 12.69 8.89 7.55
N LEU A 117 11.70 8.87 6.69
CA LEU A 117 10.29 8.81 7.06
C LEU A 117 9.75 7.40 6.77
N PHE A 118 9.17 6.76 7.78
CA PHE A 118 8.49 5.48 7.67
C PHE A 118 6.98 5.72 7.70
N VAL A 119 6.31 5.36 6.64
CA VAL A 119 4.84 5.37 6.55
C VAL A 119 4.37 3.93 6.61
N THR A 120 3.61 3.58 7.64
CA THR A 120 2.98 2.28 7.76
C THR A 120 1.48 2.42 7.58
N VAL A 121 0.94 1.71 6.61
CA VAL A 121 -0.48 1.66 6.29
C VAL A 121 -1.02 0.29 6.69
N ASN A 122 -1.91 0.26 7.68
CA ASN A 122 -2.63 -0.93 8.09
C ASN A 122 -3.97 -0.98 7.34
N TYR A 123 -4.26 -2.09 6.73
CA TYR A 123 -5.46 -2.29 5.93
C TYR A 123 -6.04 -3.69 6.12
N SER A 124 -7.28 -3.86 5.72
CA SER A 124 -7.92 -5.17 5.66
C SER A 124 -8.57 -5.36 4.29
N LEU A 125 -8.63 -6.62 3.86
CA LEU A 125 -9.44 -7.01 2.71
C LEU A 125 -10.90 -7.12 3.13
N VAL A 126 -11.80 -6.50 2.37
CA VAL A 126 -13.25 -6.52 2.67
C VAL A 126 -13.80 -7.94 2.73
N ASN A 127 -13.28 -8.85 1.89
CA ASN A 127 -13.74 -10.24 1.80
C ASN A 127 -13.21 -11.14 2.90
N ASN A 128 -12.05 -10.85 3.48
CA ASN A 128 -11.35 -11.79 4.37
C ASN A 128 -11.19 -11.27 5.80
N SER A 129 -11.46 -10.01 6.08
CA SER A 129 -11.27 -9.39 7.41
C SER A 129 -9.88 -9.63 8.04
N GLU A 130 -8.91 -10.15 7.29
CA GLU A 130 -7.53 -10.25 7.70
C GLU A 130 -6.89 -8.87 7.61
N GLU A 131 -6.26 -8.47 8.70
CA GLU A 131 -5.47 -7.24 8.73
C GLU A 131 -4.07 -7.52 8.20
N ASP A 132 -3.58 -6.64 7.33
CA ASP A 132 -2.22 -6.66 6.82
C ASP A 132 -1.64 -5.24 6.88
N SER A 133 -0.33 -5.11 6.75
CA SER A 133 0.34 -3.82 6.80
C SER A 133 1.41 -3.68 5.73
N ILE A 134 1.56 -2.46 5.22
CA ILE A 134 2.64 -2.08 4.33
C ILE A 134 3.43 -0.96 5.00
N SER A 135 4.74 -1.16 5.10
CA SER A 135 5.67 -0.13 5.55
C SER A 135 6.52 0.34 4.38
N LEU A 136 6.48 1.64 4.13
CA LEU A 136 7.27 2.30 3.11
C LEU A 136 8.27 3.25 3.79
N SER A 137 9.53 3.19 3.39
CA SER A 137 10.56 4.11 3.86
C SER A 137 10.91 5.12 2.76
N PHE A 138 10.94 6.39 3.13
CA PHE A 138 11.27 7.49 2.24
C PHE A 138 12.49 8.22 2.79
N THR A 139 13.49 8.45 1.94
CA THR A 139 14.68 9.26 2.27
C THR A 139 14.67 10.54 1.45
N ASN A 140 15.21 11.61 1.99
CA ASN A 140 15.30 12.89 1.29
C ASN A 140 16.34 12.86 0.15
N ASN A 141 17.19 11.83 0.10
CA ASN A 141 18.06 11.56 -1.05
C ASN A 141 17.31 10.67 -2.04
N ASP A 142 17.38 10.96 -3.32
CA ASP A 142 16.62 10.40 -4.47
C ASP A 142 16.58 8.85 -4.64
N SER A 143 16.93 8.08 -3.64
CA SER A 143 16.89 6.63 -3.65
C SER A 143 15.68 6.12 -2.85
N THR A 144 14.61 5.80 -3.55
CA THR A 144 13.45 5.11 -2.99
C THR A 144 13.82 3.65 -2.74
N ALA A 145 14.19 3.32 -1.52
CA ALA A 145 14.31 1.92 -1.09
C ALA A 145 12.96 1.51 -0.47
N ALA A 146 12.13 0.85 -1.24
CA ALA A 146 10.99 0.13 -0.69
C ALA A 146 11.53 -1.11 0.03
N GLN A 147 11.69 -1.03 1.35
CA GLN A 147 11.95 -2.21 2.16
C GLN A 147 10.61 -2.84 2.51
N ASN A 148 10.26 -3.89 1.79
CA ASN A 148 9.18 -4.79 2.16
C ASN A 148 9.69 -5.64 3.33
N GLY A 149 9.26 -5.32 4.55
CA GLY A 149 9.38 -6.24 5.67
C GLY A 149 8.47 -7.45 5.41
N TYR A 150 9.06 -8.61 5.31
CA TYR A 150 8.40 -9.91 5.44
C TYR A 150 8.33 -10.27 6.91
#